data_ff314ea930e0db1c3efac6a335c63f7c
#
_entry.id   ff314ea930e0db1c3efac6a335c63f7c
#
_cell.length_a   1.000
_cell.length_b   1.000
_cell.length_c   1.000
_cell.angle_alpha   90.00
_cell.angle_beta   90.00
_cell.angle_gamma   90.00
#
_symmetry.space_group_name_H-M   'P 1'
#
loop_
_entity.id
_entity.type
_entity.pdbx_description
1 polymer ?
#
loop_
_entity_poly.entity_id
_entity_poly.type
_entity_poly.pdbx_seq_one_letter_code
_entity_poly.pdbx_strand_id
1 'polypeptide(L)'
;LSINGTEDQPAKCGLAVADTATGMYIANGVLMALFNRERTGNGMAFEVSLFDSITEWMSYPAYYTEGAGKPLRRTGTRHATIAPYGPFRAGDGGVVFFGIQNEREWLALCEEVLGDTSLASDPRFHTNPQRMQNRDALETLIEQKFANFSADEVLERLEAASIANAHMNTVEAFLKHPQIH
;
A
#
# COMPACT_ATOMS: atom_id res chain seq x y z
N LEU A 1 -12.52 11.00 3.76
CA LEU A 1 -13.66 10.06 3.69
C LEU A 1 -13.93 9.53 2.27
N SER A 2 -13.50 10.24 1.22
CA SER A 2 -13.73 9.80 -0.17
C SER A 2 -12.80 8.69 -0.65
N ILE A 3 -11.66 8.46 0.04
CA ILE A 3 -10.64 7.49 -0.36
C ILE A 3 -10.46 6.32 0.63
N ASN A 4 -10.90 6.48 1.89
CA ASN A 4 -10.76 5.46 2.93
C ASN A 4 -12.10 4.78 3.23
N GLY A 5 -12.03 3.49 3.58
CA GLY A 5 -13.18 2.64 3.87
C GLY A 5 -13.59 1.77 2.69
N THR A 6 -14.73 1.12 2.81
CA THR A 6 -15.35 0.33 1.74
C THR A 6 -16.29 1.21 0.89
N GLU A 7 -16.80 0.66 -0.21
CA GLU A 7 -17.73 1.38 -1.09
C GLU A 7 -18.95 1.90 -0.30
N ASP A 8 -19.49 1.08 0.59
CA ASP A 8 -20.68 1.41 1.38
C ASP A 8 -20.38 2.17 2.67
N GLN A 9 -19.18 2.01 3.23
CA GLN A 9 -18.82 2.58 4.53
C GLN A 9 -17.53 3.40 4.47
N PRO A 10 -17.62 4.74 4.40
CA PRO A 10 -16.47 5.62 4.54
C PRO A 10 -15.81 5.45 5.91
N ALA A 11 -14.47 5.48 5.94
CA ALA A 11 -13.71 5.41 7.18
C ALA A 11 -12.77 6.61 7.33
N LYS A 12 -12.56 7.05 8.58
CA LYS A 12 -11.51 7.99 8.93
C LYS A 12 -10.17 7.26 9.00
N CYS A 13 -9.09 7.91 8.56
CA CYS A 13 -7.73 7.43 8.88
C CYS A 13 -7.54 7.42 10.41
N GLY A 14 -7.03 6.31 10.95
CA GLY A 14 -6.79 6.14 12.38
C GLY A 14 -5.61 6.97 12.91
N LEU A 15 -4.79 7.52 12.02
CA LEU A 15 -3.64 8.36 12.36
C LEU A 15 -3.97 9.84 12.18
N ALA A 16 -3.31 10.70 12.95
CA ALA A 16 -3.35 12.17 12.80
C ALA A 16 -2.41 12.60 11.63
N VAL A 17 -2.73 12.14 10.40
CA VAL A 17 -1.85 12.28 9.23
C VAL A 17 -1.55 13.74 8.91
N ALA A 18 -2.58 14.62 8.95
CA ALA A 18 -2.40 16.03 8.65
C ALA A 18 -1.46 16.72 9.65
N ASP A 19 -1.64 16.45 10.96
CA ASP A 19 -0.82 17.03 12.01
C ASP A 19 0.63 16.53 11.90
N THR A 20 0.81 15.23 11.69
CA THR A 20 2.14 14.63 11.55
C THR A 20 2.86 15.16 10.30
N ALA A 21 2.20 15.22 9.16
CA ALA A 21 2.75 15.77 7.93
C ALA A 21 3.17 17.24 8.12
N THR A 22 2.31 18.04 8.71
CA THR A 22 2.60 19.46 8.99
C THR A 22 3.80 19.62 9.90
N GLY A 23 3.91 18.80 10.96
CA GLY A 23 5.09 18.79 11.83
C GLY A 23 6.39 18.47 11.08
N MET A 24 6.36 17.52 10.15
CA MET A 24 7.50 17.19 9.30
C MET A 24 7.88 18.35 8.35
N TYR A 25 6.90 19.02 7.72
CA TYR A 25 7.16 20.18 6.88
C TYR A 25 7.69 21.37 7.66
N ILE A 26 7.19 21.61 8.89
CA ILE A 26 7.74 22.62 9.78
C ILE A 26 9.20 22.32 10.12
N ALA A 27 9.52 21.09 10.50
CA ALA A 27 10.90 20.69 10.79
C ALA A 27 11.83 20.90 9.59
N ASN A 28 11.40 20.50 8.38
CA ASN A 28 12.14 20.77 7.16
C ASN A 28 12.31 22.26 6.88
N GLY A 29 11.26 23.06 7.05
CA GLY A 29 11.32 24.52 6.87
C GLY A 29 12.30 25.20 7.84
N VAL A 30 12.33 24.76 9.10
CA VAL A 30 13.30 25.25 10.09
C VAL A 30 14.75 24.92 9.66
N LEU A 31 14.99 23.69 9.22
CA LEU A 31 16.33 23.30 8.75
C LEU A 31 16.76 24.11 7.52
N MET A 32 15.85 24.33 6.57
CA MET A 32 16.10 25.16 5.39
C MET A 32 16.38 26.62 5.78
N ALA A 33 15.63 27.17 6.72
CA ALA A 33 15.85 28.52 7.22
C ALA A 33 17.20 28.69 7.94
N LEU A 34 17.58 27.69 8.74
CA LEU A 34 18.90 27.68 9.41
C LEU A 34 20.03 27.56 8.39
N PHE A 35 19.92 26.67 7.41
CA PHE A 35 20.91 26.53 6.35
C PHE A 35 21.08 27.82 5.52
N ASN A 36 19.96 28.50 5.21
CA ASN A 36 20.01 29.81 4.56
C ASN A 36 20.71 30.86 5.42
N ARG A 37 20.38 30.90 6.71
CA ARG A 37 21.01 31.82 7.67
C ARG A 37 22.53 31.65 7.74
N GLU A 38 23.01 30.41 7.81
CA GLU A 38 24.47 30.12 7.82
C GLU A 38 25.18 30.64 6.55
N ARG A 39 24.49 30.63 5.40
CA ARG A 39 25.08 31.08 4.13
C ARG A 39 24.96 32.58 3.88
N THR A 40 23.88 33.20 4.34
CA THR A 40 23.53 34.58 3.98
C THR A 40 23.59 35.55 5.16
N GLY A 41 23.67 35.05 6.40
CA GLY A 41 23.52 35.83 7.62
C GLY A 41 22.06 36.23 7.93
N ASN A 42 21.10 35.91 7.06
CA ASN A 42 19.71 36.34 7.18
C ASN A 42 18.81 35.18 7.59
N GLY A 43 18.05 35.34 8.65
CA GLY A 43 16.94 34.46 9.01
C GLY A 43 15.73 34.63 8.05
N MET A 44 14.78 33.70 8.15
CA MET A 44 13.52 33.81 7.40
C MET A 44 12.35 33.38 8.29
N ALA A 45 11.17 33.96 8.04
CA ALA A 45 9.90 33.47 8.56
C ALA A 45 9.18 32.70 7.44
N PHE A 46 8.44 31.68 7.82
CA PHE A 46 7.62 30.90 6.89
C PHE A 46 6.36 30.41 7.62
N GLU A 47 5.34 30.09 6.85
CA GLU A 47 4.08 29.53 7.33
C GLU A 47 3.87 28.17 6.68
N VAL A 48 3.26 27.24 7.43
CA VAL A 48 2.87 25.92 6.95
C VAL A 48 1.44 25.67 7.41
N SER A 49 0.53 25.49 6.45
CA SER A 49 -0.85 25.15 6.80
C SER A 49 -1.05 23.62 6.83
N LEU A 50 -2.00 23.17 7.66
CA LEU A 50 -2.44 21.77 7.70
C LEU A 50 -3.01 21.34 6.33
N PHE A 51 -3.74 22.23 5.68
CA PHE A 51 -4.35 21.96 4.39
C PHE A 51 -3.31 21.73 3.29
N ASP A 52 -2.34 22.65 3.15
CA ASP A 52 -1.29 22.51 2.13
C ASP A 52 -0.45 21.27 2.36
N SER A 53 -0.12 20.98 3.62
CA SER A 53 0.64 19.78 3.99
C SER A 53 -0.04 18.49 3.58
N ILE A 54 -1.36 18.36 3.76
CA ILE A 54 -2.08 17.13 3.38
C ILE A 54 -2.42 17.10 1.90
N THR A 55 -2.47 18.24 1.22
CA THR A 55 -2.71 18.33 -0.22
C THR A 55 -1.64 17.60 -1.01
N GLU A 56 -0.39 17.70 -0.60
CA GLU A 56 0.73 16.93 -1.21
C GLU A 56 0.47 15.42 -1.16
N TRP A 57 -0.06 14.91 -0.05
CA TRP A 57 -0.36 13.49 0.14
C TRP A 57 -1.59 13.01 -0.63
N MET A 58 -2.41 13.94 -1.10
CA MET A 58 -3.56 13.63 -1.97
C MET A 58 -3.18 13.45 -3.44
N SER A 59 -1.91 13.56 -3.82
CA SER A 59 -1.41 13.55 -5.19
C SER A 59 -2.00 12.42 -6.05
N TYR A 60 -1.85 11.16 -5.65
CA TYR A 60 -2.37 10.01 -6.40
C TYR A 60 -3.90 10.03 -6.56
N PRO A 61 -4.72 10.17 -5.49
CA PRO A 61 -6.18 10.26 -5.63
C PRO A 61 -6.63 11.44 -6.49
N ALA A 62 -5.96 12.61 -6.37
CA ALA A 62 -6.29 13.80 -7.13
C ALA A 62 -5.99 13.61 -8.63
N TYR A 63 -4.77 13.22 -8.99
CA TYR A 63 -4.36 13.01 -10.37
C TYR A 63 -5.14 11.89 -11.06
N TYR A 64 -5.44 10.81 -10.32
CA TYR A 64 -6.28 9.75 -10.86
C TYR A 64 -7.68 10.27 -11.20
N THR A 65 -8.30 11.01 -10.27
CA THR A 65 -9.64 11.57 -10.46
C THR A 65 -9.68 12.52 -11.66
N GLU A 66 -8.68 13.39 -11.79
CA GLU A 66 -8.55 14.32 -12.90
C GLU A 66 -8.36 13.59 -14.24
N GLY A 67 -7.40 12.67 -14.30
CA GLY A 67 -7.06 11.95 -15.55
C GLY A 67 -8.10 10.94 -15.99
N ALA A 68 -8.77 10.24 -15.04
CA ALA A 68 -9.80 9.26 -15.35
C ALA A 68 -11.22 9.86 -15.48
N GLY A 69 -11.41 11.14 -15.13
CA GLY A 69 -12.70 11.81 -15.13
C GLY A 69 -13.72 11.23 -14.14
N LYS A 70 -13.26 10.44 -13.18
CA LYS A 70 -14.09 9.82 -12.13
C LYS A 70 -13.27 9.57 -10.87
N PRO A 71 -13.87 9.67 -9.67
CA PRO A 71 -13.15 9.46 -8.43
C PRO A 71 -12.68 8.01 -8.27
N LEU A 72 -11.59 7.84 -7.51
CA LEU A 72 -11.18 6.53 -7.02
C LEU A 72 -12.31 5.91 -6.16
N ARG A 73 -12.57 4.62 -6.37
CA ARG A 73 -13.46 3.87 -5.49
C ARG A 73 -12.76 3.57 -4.17
N ARG A 74 -13.51 3.57 -3.09
CA ARG A 74 -13.05 3.02 -1.82
C ARG A 74 -13.07 1.49 -1.92
N THR A 75 -11.95 0.87 -1.59
CA THR A 75 -11.74 -0.59 -1.76
C THR A 75 -11.32 -1.28 -0.45
N GLY A 76 -11.58 -0.63 0.69
CA GLY A 76 -11.21 -1.15 2.00
C GLY A 76 -9.69 -1.26 2.15
N THR A 77 -9.22 -2.48 2.32
CA THR A 77 -7.80 -2.81 2.47
C THR A 77 -7.11 -3.16 1.14
N ARG A 78 -7.83 -3.15 0.03
CA ARG A 78 -7.33 -3.49 -1.30
C ARG A 78 -6.84 -2.24 -2.03
N HIS A 79 -5.90 -2.40 -2.95
CA HIS A 79 -5.51 -1.31 -3.85
C HIS A 79 -6.61 -1.03 -4.88
N ALA A 80 -6.88 0.23 -5.19
CA ALA A 80 -8.01 0.62 -6.03
C ALA A 80 -7.84 0.23 -7.51
N THR A 81 -6.60 0.09 -8.01
CA THR A 81 -6.29 -0.09 -9.43
C THR A 81 -5.29 -1.21 -9.73
N ILE A 82 -4.85 -1.95 -8.73
CA ILE A 82 -3.88 -3.04 -8.87
C ILE A 82 -4.42 -4.31 -8.21
N ALA A 83 -4.26 -5.45 -8.85
CA ALA A 83 -4.61 -6.76 -8.32
C ALA A 83 -3.59 -7.83 -8.75
N PRO A 84 -3.22 -8.76 -7.82
CA PRO A 84 -3.56 -8.76 -6.40
C PRO A 84 -2.78 -7.71 -5.62
N TYR A 85 -3.42 -7.04 -4.66
CA TYR A 85 -2.75 -6.10 -3.77
C TYR A 85 -3.62 -5.88 -2.52
N GLY A 86 -3.21 -6.40 -1.39
CA GLY A 86 -3.95 -6.31 -0.13
C GLY A 86 -3.62 -7.45 0.85
N PRO A 87 -4.46 -7.64 1.88
CA PRO A 87 -4.33 -8.74 2.82
C PRO A 87 -4.94 -10.05 2.27
N PHE A 88 -4.27 -11.18 2.55
CA PHE A 88 -4.67 -12.53 2.17
C PHE A 88 -4.54 -13.46 3.37
N ARG A 89 -5.49 -14.39 3.53
CA ARG A 89 -5.46 -15.37 4.61
C ARG A 89 -4.57 -16.55 4.27
N ALA A 90 -3.77 -16.98 5.25
CA ALA A 90 -3.02 -18.24 5.23
C ALA A 90 -3.77 -19.36 5.96
N GLY A 91 -3.26 -20.60 5.84
CA GLY A 91 -3.91 -21.79 6.38
C GLY A 91 -3.96 -21.85 7.90
N ASP A 92 -3.04 -21.21 8.59
CA ASP A 92 -3.00 -21.07 10.05
C ASP A 92 -3.93 -19.97 10.60
N GLY A 93 -4.65 -19.26 9.70
CA GLY A 93 -5.48 -18.11 10.02
C GLY A 93 -4.73 -16.77 10.10
N GLY A 94 -3.40 -16.80 9.96
CA GLY A 94 -2.59 -15.59 9.83
C GLY A 94 -2.94 -14.80 8.55
N VAL A 95 -2.60 -13.52 8.53
CA VAL A 95 -2.87 -12.64 7.40
C VAL A 95 -1.56 -12.01 6.92
N VAL A 96 -1.26 -12.21 5.66
CA VAL A 96 -0.13 -11.59 4.98
C VAL A 96 -0.61 -10.46 4.09
N PHE A 97 0.18 -9.41 3.98
CA PHE A 97 -0.08 -8.30 3.05
C PHE A 97 0.97 -8.34 1.95
N PHE A 98 0.55 -8.36 0.70
CA PHE A 98 1.46 -8.25 -0.44
C PHE A 98 0.80 -7.56 -1.63
N GLY A 99 1.60 -7.16 -2.60
CA GLY A 99 1.08 -6.53 -3.82
C GLY A 99 1.99 -6.75 -5.03
N ILE A 100 1.38 -7.00 -6.17
CA ILE A 100 2.04 -7.18 -7.47
C ILE A 100 2.02 -5.86 -8.22
N GLN A 101 3.19 -5.27 -8.48
CA GLN A 101 3.29 -3.96 -9.08
C GLN A 101 3.63 -3.99 -10.59
N ASN A 102 4.08 -5.14 -11.09
CA ASN A 102 4.47 -5.32 -12.49
C ASN A 102 4.30 -6.78 -12.96
N GLU A 103 4.40 -7.01 -14.26
CA GLU A 103 4.17 -8.33 -14.84
C GLU A 103 5.28 -9.34 -14.51
N ARG A 104 6.49 -8.91 -14.21
CA ARG A 104 7.57 -9.81 -13.74
C ARG A 104 7.21 -10.41 -12.37
N GLU A 105 6.73 -9.58 -11.45
CA GLU A 105 6.27 -10.05 -10.14
C GLU A 105 5.04 -10.96 -10.25
N TRP A 106 4.14 -10.68 -11.23
CA TRP A 106 3.01 -11.57 -11.50
C TRP A 106 3.48 -12.98 -11.94
N LEU A 107 4.46 -13.06 -12.83
CA LEU A 107 5.05 -14.35 -13.25
C LEU A 107 5.70 -15.06 -12.06
N ALA A 108 6.50 -14.37 -11.27
CA ALA A 108 7.14 -14.93 -10.08
C ALA A 108 6.11 -15.40 -9.04
N LEU A 109 5.02 -14.66 -8.81
CA LEU A 109 3.92 -15.10 -7.94
C LEU A 109 3.34 -16.42 -8.43
N CYS A 110 3.01 -16.53 -9.72
CA CYS A 110 2.41 -17.74 -10.28
C CYS A 110 3.35 -18.95 -10.17
N GLU A 111 4.62 -18.76 -10.52
CA GLU A 111 5.60 -19.84 -10.65
C GLU A 111 6.17 -20.25 -9.27
N GLU A 112 6.69 -19.30 -8.51
CA GLU A 112 7.49 -19.57 -7.34
C GLU A 112 6.65 -19.63 -6.04
N VAL A 113 5.58 -18.81 -5.95
CA VAL A 113 4.76 -18.73 -4.74
C VAL A 113 3.54 -19.66 -4.81
N LEU A 114 2.77 -19.57 -5.89
CA LEU A 114 1.55 -20.37 -6.07
C LEU A 114 1.81 -21.76 -6.67
N GLY A 115 2.98 -21.98 -7.28
CA GLY A 115 3.34 -23.24 -7.94
C GLY A 115 2.43 -23.59 -9.12
N ASP A 116 1.92 -22.59 -9.84
CA ASP A 116 0.96 -22.77 -10.91
C ASP A 116 1.23 -21.80 -12.08
N THR A 117 2.14 -22.22 -12.96
CA THR A 117 2.55 -21.43 -14.13
C THR A 117 1.40 -21.17 -15.13
N SER A 118 0.33 -21.99 -15.09
CA SER A 118 -0.79 -21.82 -16.00
C SER A 118 -1.58 -20.53 -15.74
N LEU A 119 -1.56 -20.02 -14.52
CA LEU A 119 -2.20 -18.77 -14.14
C LEU A 119 -1.60 -17.57 -14.86
N ALA A 120 -0.30 -17.60 -15.14
CA ALA A 120 0.39 -16.53 -15.84
C ALA A 120 -0.16 -16.28 -17.25
N SER A 121 -0.64 -17.34 -17.90
CA SER A 121 -1.22 -17.29 -19.26
C SER A 121 -2.76 -17.36 -19.27
N ASP A 122 -3.41 -17.45 -18.12
CA ASP A 122 -4.88 -17.48 -18.04
C ASP A 122 -5.44 -16.14 -18.55
N PRO A 123 -6.34 -16.16 -19.57
CA PRO A 123 -6.92 -14.93 -20.12
C PRO A 123 -7.61 -14.03 -19.09
N ARG A 124 -8.03 -14.57 -17.95
CA ARG A 124 -8.65 -13.82 -16.87
C ARG A 124 -7.66 -13.00 -16.07
N PHE A 125 -6.36 -13.39 -16.05
CA PHE A 125 -5.36 -12.86 -15.12
C PHE A 125 -4.07 -12.36 -15.80
N HIS A 126 -3.95 -12.53 -17.09
CA HIS A 126 -2.75 -12.24 -17.86
C HIS A 126 -2.25 -10.80 -17.75
N THR A 127 -3.13 -9.81 -17.64
CA THR A 127 -2.78 -8.39 -17.44
C THR A 127 -3.44 -7.81 -16.21
N ASN A 128 -2.88 -6.71 -15.67
CA ASN A 128 -3.50 -6.05 -14.51
C ASN A 128 -4.96 -5.64 -14.75
N PRO A 129 -5.38 -5.07 -15.90
CA PRO A 129 -6.80 -4.81 -16.16
C PRO A 129 -7.69 -6.06 -16.09
N GLN A 130 -7.21 -7.20 -16.58
CA GLN A 130 -7.95 -8.47 -16.50
C GLN A 130 -8.00 -9.00 -15.07
N ARG A 131 -6.90 -8.93 -14.32
CA ARG A 131 -6.88 -9.25 -12.89
C ARG A 131 -7.85 -8.38 -12.10
N MET A 132 -7.91 -7.08 -12.41
CA MET A 132 -8.86 -6.16 -11.79
C MET A 132 -10.33 -6.51 -12.08
N GLN A 133 -10.64 -6.92 -13.30
CA GLN A 133 -11.99 -7.35 -13.70
C GLN A 133 -12.41 -8.65 -13.02
N ASN A 134 -11.45 -9.55 -12.78
CA ASN A 134 -11.66 -10.87 -12.19
C ASN A 134 -11.10 -10.99 -10.77
N ARG A 135 -11.04 -9.87 -10.04
CA ARG A 135 -10.38 -9.77 -8.72
C ARG A 135 -10.86 -10.84 -7.74
N ASP A 136 -12.16 -10.96 -7.56
CA ASP A 136 -12.73 -11.88 -6.57
C ASP A 136 -12.34 -13.34 -6.86
N ALA A 137 -12.38 -13.74 -8.14
CA ALA A 137 -11.95 -15.07 -8.55
C ALA A 137 -10.45 -15.28 -8.32
N LEU A 138 -9.63 -14.28 -8.63
CA LEU A 138 -8.19 -14.31 -8.41
C LEU A 138 -7.86 -14.41 -6.91
N GLU A 139 -8.44 -13.57 -6.08
CA GLU A 139 -8.20 -13.55 -4.64
C GLU A 139 -8.64 -14.86 -3.97
N THR A 140 -9.79 -15.39 -4.36
CA THR A 140 -10.25 -16.71 -3.91
C THR A 140 -9.25 -17.81 -4.26
N LEU A 141 -8.71 -17.81 -5.48
CA LEU A 141 -7.72 -18.78 -5.92
C LEU A 141 -6.42 -18.66 -5.13
N ILE A 142 -5.94 -17.45 -4.90
CA ILE A 142 -4.74 -17.20 -4.09
C ILE A 142 -4.94 -17.71 -2.66
N GLU A 143 -6.07 -17.40 -2.01
CA GLU A 143 -6.37 -17.86 -0.65
C GLU A 143 -6.50 -19.39 -0.59
N GLN A 144 -7.06 -20.05 -1.61
CA GLN A 144 -7.09 -21.51 -1.69
C GLN A 144 -5.68 -22.12 -1.76
N LYS A 145 -4.75 -21.50 -2.46
CA LYS A 145 -3.35 -21.93 -2.49
C LYS A 145 -2.66 -21.68 -1.15
N PHE A 146 -2.88 -20.51 -0.55
CA PHE A 146 -2.31 -20.13 0.75
C PHE A 146 -2.86 -20.93 1.91
N ALA A 147 -4.06 -21.52 1.79
CA ALA A 147 -4.64 -22.40 2.81
C ALA A 147 -3.77 -23.62 3.14
N ASN A 148 -2.79 -23.97 2.31
CA ASN A 148 -1.86 -25.07 2.55
C ASN A 148 -0.59 -24.67 3.31
N PHE A 149 -0.42 -23.37 3.65
CA PHE A 149 0.78 -22.82 4.25
C PHE A 149 0.43 -21.97 5.46
N SER A 150 1.36 -21.84 6.41
CA SER A 150 1.30 -20.81 7.44
C SER A 150 1.60 -19.42 6.87
N ALA A 151 1.26 -18.37 7.60
CA ALA A 151 1.58 -17.00 7.20
C ALA A 151 3.09 -16.79 7.01
N ASP A 152 3.90 -17.38 7.90
CA ASP A 152 5.37 -17.29 7.81
C ASP A 152 5.90 -17.99 6.55
N GLU A 153 5.40 -19.18 6.20
CA GLU A 153 5.79 -19.88 4.97
C GLU A 153 5.39 -19.12 3.71
N VAL A 154 4.23 -18.44 3.71
CA VAL A 154 3.81 -17.58 2.60
C VAL A 154 4.75 -16.38 2.46
N LEU A 155 5.11 -15.74 3.57
CA LEU A 155 6.04 -14.59 3.57
C LEU A 155 7.43 -15.00 3.08
N GLU A 156 7.97 -16.14 3.53
CA GLU A 156 9.25 -16.68 3.05
C GLU A 156 9.24 -16.90 1.53
N ARG A 157 8.16 -17.44 0.98
CA ARG A 157 8.00 -17.64 -0.47
C ARG A 157 7.93 -16.31 -1.23
N LEU A 158 7.18 -15.33 -0.71
CA LEU A 158 7.07 -13.99 -1.30
C LEU A 158 8.42 -13.27 -1.29
N GLU A 159 9.16 -13.38 -0.16
CA GLU A 159 10.51 -12.80 -0.04
C GLU A 159 11.49 -13.44 -1.01
N ALA A 160 11.50 -14.77 -1.12
CA ALA A 160 12.34 -15.50 -2.08
C ALA A 160 12.06 -15.09 -3.54
N ALA A 161 10.78 -14.84 -3.86
CA ALA A 161 10.33 -14.35 -5.17
C ALA A 161 10.56 -12.83 -5.38
N SER A 162 11.15 -12.13 -4.38
CA SER A 162 11.36 -10.67 -4.41
C SER A 162 10.06 -9.87 -4.61
N ILE A 163 8.98 -10.33 -4.00
CA ILE A 163 7.68 -9.67 -3.99
C ILE A 163 7.51 -8.92 -2.67
N ALA A 164 7.16 -7.64 -2.75
CA ALA A 164 6.94 -6.80 -1.56
C ALA A 164 5.82 -7.38 -0.68
N ASN A 165 6.14 -7.64 0.57
CA ASN A 165 5.25 -8.30 1.52
C ASN A 165 5.44 -7.79 2.95
N ALA A 166 4.46 -8.04 3.81
CA ALA A 166 4.53 -7.75 5.25
C ALA A 166 3.52 -8.56 6.04
N HIS A 167 3.81 -8.78 7.33
CA HIS A 167 2.80 -9.17 8.31
C HIS A 167 1.79 -8.04 8.55
N MET A 168 0.54 -8.41 8.76
CA MET A 168 -0.48 -7.48 9.29
C MET A 168 -0.33 -7.40 10.82
N ASN A 169 0.47 -6.44 11.28
CA ASN A 169 0.75 -6.26 12.70
C ASN A 169 -0.36 -5.51 13.43
N THR A 170 -0.66 -5.93 14.65
CA THR A 170 -1.39 -5.10 15.62
C THR A 170 -0.49 -3.98 16.17
N VAL A 171 -1.06 -3.00 16.87
CA VAL A 171 -0.27 -1.95 17.53
C VAL A 171 0.68 -2.54 18.56
N GLU A 172 0.24 -3.58 19.30
CA GLU A 172 1.07 -4.29 20.28
C GLU A 172 2.26 -5.00 19.62
N ALA A 173 2.05 -5.61 18.46
CA ALA A 173 3.12 -6.23 17.68
C ALA A 173 4.07 -5.19 17.09
N PHE A 174 3.53 -4.07 16.60
CA PHE A 174 4.32 -2.93 16.13
C PHE A 174 5.27 -2.40 17.21
N LEU A 175 4.79 -2.23 18.44
CA LEU A 175 5.62 -1.75 19.57
C LEU A 175 6.77 -2.69 19.93
N LYS A 176 6.71 -3.94 19.48
CA LYS A 176 7.77 -4.96 19.70
C LYS A 176 8.62 -5.18 18.44
N HIS A 177 8.37 -4.44 17.38
CA HIS A 177 9.09 -4.62 16.11
C HIS A 177 10.57 -4.25 16.27
N PRO A 178 11.52 -5.08 15.79
CA PRO A 178 12.96 -4.84 15.96
C PRO A 178 13.46 -3.48 15.47
N GLN A 179 12.79 -2.87 14.51
CA GLN A 179 13.16 -1.55 13.97
C GLN A 179 12.69 -0.36 14.83
N ILE A 180 11.91 -0.61 15.88
CA ILE A 180 11.43 0.45 16.77
C ILE A 180 12.42 0.73 17.92
N HIS A 181 13.36 -0.17 18.18
CA HIS A 181 14.33 -0.12 19.29
C HIS A 181 15.75 0.12 18.80
#